data_b486018dfc0952136a284397926daf8c
#
_entry.id   b486018dfc0952136a284397926daf8c
#
_cell.length_a   1.000
_cell.length_b   1.000
_cell.length_c   1.000
_cell.angle_alpha   90.00
_cell.angle_beta   90.00
_cell.angle_gamma   90.00
#
_symmetry.space_group_name_H-M   'P 1'
#
loop_
_entity.id
_entity.type
_entity.pdbx_description
1 polymer ?
#
loop_
_entity_poly.entity_id
_entity_poly.type
_entity_poly.pdbx_seq_one_letter_code
_entity_poly.pdbx_strand_id
1 'polypeptide(L)'
;MSGDEQSIYMVYYKNMIIFLLLFIAHCLADYYLQRHSWIMDKVARHERSVGLLYHMLTHVLLTGATLFWLVGFNGSWFMLWIWILIIGTHYLIDIWKTYQTFTLPYYLADQIGHIVVLILATYLLINSHALPDSTYTFLLEHQAIIIWSAALVFLANPMAITIMVILMPLREKMHQKDTSIAVS
;
A
#
# COMPACT_ATOMS: atom_id res chain seq x y z
N MET A 1 -8.05 26.53 22.04
CA MET A 1 -8.72 25.42 21.35
C MET A 1 -9.86 24.96 22.22
N SER A 2 -11.09 24.96 21.71
CA SER A 2 -12.26 24.46 22.45
C SER A 2 -12.14 22.94 22.65
N GLY A 3 -12.85 22.38 23.65
CA GLY A 3 -12.82 20.92 23.88
C GLY A 3 -13.28 20.11 22.65
N ASP A 4 -14.19 20.66 21.86
CA ASP A 4 -14.67 20.06 20.62
C ASP A 4 -13.59 20.06 19.51
N GLU A 5 -12.81 21.12 19.39
CA GLU A 5 -11.68 21.17 18.44
C GLU A 5 -10.62 20.13 18.81
N GLN A 6 -10.30 19.97 20.10
CA GLN A 6 -9.33 18.96 20.54
C GLN A 6 -9.82 17.53 20.23
N SER A 7 -11.12 17.25 20.40
CA SER A 7 -11.67 15.94 20.12
C SER A 7 -11.61 15.61 18.62
N ILE A 8 -11.94 16.58 17.76
CA ILE A 8 -11.88 16.44 16.31
C ILE A 8 -10.43 16.20 15.85
N TYR A 9 -9.47 16.99 16.33
CA TYR A 9 -8.05 16.79 16.01
C TYR A 9 -7.55 15.40 16.43
N MET A 10 -7.91 14.93 17.61
CA MET A 10 -7.52 13.59 18.07
C MET A 10 -8.05 12.47 17.18
N VAL A 11 -9.29 12.59 16.69
CA VAL A 11 -9.86 11.60 15.77
C VAL A 11 -9.10 11.59 14.44
N TYR A 12 -8.81 12.75 13.85
CA TYR A 12 -8.04 12.83 12.61
C TYR A 12 -6.63 12.21 12.75
N TYR A 13 -5.92 12.53 13.82
CA TYR A 13 -4.58 11.97 14.05
C TYR A 13 -4.60 10.45 14.21
N LYS A 14 -5.55 9.91 14.96
CA LYS A 14 -5.72 8.46 15.12
C LYS A 14 -5.91 7.77 13.78
N ASN A 15 -6.80 8.31 12.96
CA ASN A 15 -7.12 7.77 11.63
C ASN A 15 -5.87 7.78 10.72
N MET A 16 -5.17 8.90 10.69
CA MET A 16 -3.97 9.07 9.89
C MET A 16 -2.88 8.07 10.29
N ILE A 17 -2.60 7.89 11.58
CA ILE A 17 -1.52 7.04 12.04
C ILE A 17 -1.79 5.56 11.74
N ILE A 18 -3.03 5.09 11.91
CA ILE A 18 -3.42 3.71 11.58
C ILE A 18 -3.31 3.47 10.07
N PHE A 19 -3.79 4.43 9.27
CA PHE A 19 -3.60 4.37 7.81
C PHE A 19 -2.13 4.28 7.44
N LEU A 20 -1.26 5.10 8.04
CA LEU A 20 0.17 5.10 7.74
C LEU A 20 0.84 3.76 8.08
N LEU A 21 0.45 3.08 9.14
CA LEU A 21 0.98 1.75 9.47
C LEU A 21 0.57 0.70 8.41
N LEU A 22 -0.70 0.69 8.00
CA LEU A 22 -1.17 -0.20 6.93
C LEU A 22 -0.49 0.15 5.60
N PHE A 23 -0.29 1.44 5.33
CA PHE A 23 0.41 1.92 4.14
C PHE A 23 1.89 1.53 4.13
N ILE A 24 2.59 1.63 5.28
CA ILE A 24 3.96 1.13 5.41
C ILE A 24 4.03 -0.36 5.10
N ALA A 25 3.15 -1.16 5.70
CA ALA A 25 3.11 -2.61 5.46
C ALA A 25 2.87 -2.93 3.97
N HIS A 26 1.95 -2.22 3.33
CA HIS A 26 1.67 -2.34 1.90
C HIS A 26 2.89 -1.95 1.05
N CYS A 27 3.48 -0.78 1.28
CA CYS A 27 4.67 -0.35 0.55
C CYS A 27 5.85 -1.31 0.72
N LEU A 28 6.08 -1.84 1.92
CA LEU A 28 7.13 -2.83 2.15
C LEU A 28 6.92 -4.10 1.33
N ALA A 29 5.68 -4.59 1.26
CA ALA A 29 5.36 -5.78 0.47
C ALA A 29 5.53 -5.54 -1.03
N ASP A 30 5.03 -4.41 -1.57
CA ASP A 30 5.01 -4.12 -3.00
C ASP A 30 6.37 -3.69 -3.56
N TYR A 31 7.10 -2.86 -2.82
CA TYR A 31 8.26 -2.16 -3.36
C TYR A 31 9.62 -2.64 -2.82
N TYR A 32 9.62 -3.33 -1.68
CA TYR A 32 10.87 -3.78 -1.06
C TYR A 32 11.01 -5.30 -1.02
N LEU A 33 9.93 -6.03 -0.80
CA LEU A 33 9.95 -7.49 -0.70
C LEU A 33 9.56 -8.19 -2.00
N GLN A 34 8.86 -7.52 -2.91
CA GLN A 34 8.50 -8.07 -4.20
C GLN A 34 9.73 -8.16 -5.11
N ARG A 35 10.11 -9.39 -5.48
CA ARG A 35 11.24 -9.64 -6.38
C ARG A 35 10.84 -9.40 -7.84
N HIS A 36 11.79 -8.90 -8.64
CA HIS A 36 11.57 -8.70 -10.08
C HIS A 36 11.13 -10.00 -10.79
N SER A 37 11.71 -11.15 -10.42
CA SER A 37 11.31 -12.45 -10.97
C SER A 37 9.83 -12.79 -10.71
N TRP A 38 9.25 -12.37 -9.57
CA TRP A 38 7.84 -12.56 -9.27
C TRP A 38 6.95 -11.68 -10.16
N ILE A 39 7.39 -10.44 -10.44
CA ILE A 39 6.69 -9.53 -11.35
C ILE A 39 6.64 -10.13 -12.76
N MET A 40 7.75 -10.63 -13.27
CA MET A 40 7.81 -11.27 -14.59
C MET A 40 6.94 -12.53 -14.66
N ASP A 41 6.94 -13.35 -13.60
CA ASP A 41 6.08 -14.53 -13.51
C ASP A 41 4.59 -14.17 -13.45
N LYS A 42 4.21 -13.10 -12.70
CA LYS A 42 2.82 -12.58 -12.67
C LYS A 42 2.33 -12.18 -14.06
N VAL A 43 3.15 -11.45 -14.81
CA VAL A 43 2.79 -11.00 -16.17
C VAL A 43 2.67 -12.17 -17.15
N ALA A 44 3.51 -13.19 -17.01
CA ALA A 44 3.53 -14.34 -17.92
C ALA A 44 2.43 -15.39 -17.64
N ARG A 45 2.03 -15.54 -16.36
CA ARG A 45 1.17 -16.65 -15.92
C ARG A 45 -0.13 -16.22 -15.24
N HIS A 46 -0.29 -14.91 -14.99
CA HIS A 46 -1.46 -14.30 -14.36
C HIS A 46 -1.83 -15.00 -13.04
N GLU A 47 -3.08 -15.47 -12.90
CA GLU A 47 -3.58 -16.18 -11.71
C GLU A 47 -2.85 -17.51 -11.40
N ARG A 48 -2.13 -18.08 -12.36
CA ARG A 48 -1.34 -19.32 -12.19
C ARG A 48 0.09 -19.06 -11.75
N SER A 49 0.44 -17.80 -11.48
CA SER A 49 1.79 -17.40 -11.10
C SER A 49 2.14 -17.83 -9.68
N VAL A 50 3.24 -18.52 -9.53
CA VAL A 50 3.85 -18.80 -8.21
C VAL A 50 4.44 -17.53 -7.61
N GLY A 51 4.93 -16.61 -8.46
CA GLY A 51 5.39 -15.29 -8.03
C GLY A 51 4.27 -14.45 -7.41
N LEU A 52 3.03 -14.54 -7.94
CA LEU A 52 1.85 -13.93 -7.34
C LEU A 52 1.55 -14.54 -5.96
N LEU A 53 1.64 -15.87 -5.84
CA LEU A 53 1.43 -16.54 -4.55
C LEU A 53 2.42 -16.07 -3.48
N TYR A 54 3.71 -15.99 -3.80
CA TYR A 54 4.71 -15.47 -2.86
C TYR A 54 4.49 -14.01 -2.51
N HIS A 55 4.11 -13.19 -3.48
CA HIS A 55 3.75 -11.80 -3.25
C HIS A 55 2.54 -11.68 -2.31
N MET A 56 1.48 -12.43 -2.56
CA MET A 56 0.32 -12.48 -1.67
C MET A 56 0.67 -12.94 -0.26
N LEU A 57 1.59 -13.90 -0.13
CA LEU A 57 2.06 -14.36 1.19
C LEU A 57 2.78 -13.24 1.96
N THR A 58 3.57 -12.39 1.29
CA THR A 58 4.18 -11.23 1.96
C THR A 58 3.15 -10.25 2.48
N HIS A 59 2.07 -9.99 1.72
CA HIS A 59 0.94 -9.16 2.16
C HIS A 59 0.18 -9.79 3.32
N VAL A 60 -0.13 -11.08 3.23
CA VAL A 60 -0.78 -11.84 4.32
C VAL A 60 0.00 -11.68 5.62
N LEU A 61 1.31 -11.85 5.58
CA LEU A 61 2.16 -11.78 6.78
C LEU A 61 2.31 -10.35 7.31
N LEU A 62 2.65 -9.38 6.46
CA LEU A 62 2.88 -8.00 6.92
C LEU A 62 1.59 -7.32 7.37
N THR A 63 0.53 -7.42 6.59
CA THR A 63 -0.77 -6.85 6.97
C THR A 63 -1.35 -7.56 8.19
N GLY A 64 -1.23 -8.89 8.25
CA GLY A 64 -1.67 -9.69 9.39
C GLY A 64 -0.91 -9.32 10.66
N ALA A 65 0.42 -9.20 10.61
CA ALA A 65 1.23 -8.76 11.74
C ALA A 65 0.86 -7.35 12.20
N THR A 66 0.64 -6.42 11.26
CA THR A 66 0.23 -5.04 11.57
C THR A 66 -1.14 -5.02 12.25
N LEU A 67 -2.13 -5.70 11.71
CA LEU A 67 -3.48 -5.77 12.30
C LEU A 67 -3.47 -6.47 13.65
N PHE A 68 -2.72 -7.58 13.78
CA PHE A 68 -2.57 -8.27 15.05
C PHE A 68 -1.91 -7.39 16.12
N TRP A 69 -0.90 -6.63 15.75
CA TRP A 69 -0.26 -5.69 16.67
C TRP A 69 -1.21 -4.55 17.08
N LEU A 70 -2.05 -4.05 16.15
CA LEU A 70 -3.02 -2.98 16.42
C LEU A 70 -4.13 -3.43 17.37
N VAL A 71 -4.68 -4.62 17.19
CA VAL A 71 -5.90 -5.09 17.87
C VAL A 71 -5.61 -6.08 18.99
N GLY A 72 -4.47 -6.80 18.92
CA GLY A 72 -4.09 -7.83 19.87
C GLY A 72 -4.90 -9.12 19.74
N PHE A 73 -4.78 -10.00 20.75
CA PHE A 73 -5.49 -11.30 20.80
C PHE A 73 -7.01 -11.18 20.98
N ASN A 74 -7.50 -10.06 21.48
CA ASN A 74 -8.93 -9.79 21.62
C ASN A 74 -9.59 -9.41 20.30
N GLY A 75 -8.83 -9.53 19.20
CA GLY A 75 -9.28 -9.28 17.85
C GLY A 75 -10.52 -10.10 17.52
N SER A 76 -11.61 -9.39 17.35
CA SER A 76 -12.88 -9.94 16.95
C SER A 76 -12.80 -10.57 15.55
N TRP A 77 -13.76 -11.40 15.20
CA TRP A 77 -14.02 -11.85 13.83
C TRP A 77 -13.98 -10.69 12.82
N PHE A 78 -14.25 -9.49 13.27
CA PHE A 78 -14.23 -8.27 12.47
C PHE A 78 -12.84 -7.92 11.96
N MET A 79 -11.77 -8.09 12.77
CA MET A 79 -10.38 -7.93 12.32
C MET A 79 -10.06 -8.92 11.19
N LEU A 80 -10.51 -10.17 11.31
CA LEU A 80 -10.32 -11.17 10.26
C LEU A 80 -11.00 -10.76 8.95
N TRP A 81 -12.21 -10.19 9.03
CA TRP A 81 -12.90 -9.67 7.84
C TRP A 81 -12.16 -8.49 7.19
N ILE A 82 -11.62 -7.56 7.97
CA ILE A 82 -10.79 -6.47 7.44
C ILE A 82 -9.53 -7.02 6.77
N TRP A 83 -8.87 -8.00 7.39
CA TRP A 83 -7.70 -8.65 6.80
C TRP A 83 -8.05 -9.34 5.48
N ILE A 84 -9.11 -10.13 5.45
CA ILE A 84 -9.60 -10.76 4.21
C ILE A 84 -9.96 -9.72 3.16
N LEU A 85 -10.60 -8.62 3.54
CA LEU A 85 -10.92 -7.52 2.64
C LEU A 85 -9.65 -6.95 1.99
N ILE A 86 -8.63 -6.60 2.79
CA ILE A 86 -7.38 -6.04 2.27
C ILE A 86 -6.70 -7.04 1.33
N ILE A 87 -6.52 -8.29 1.77
CA ILE A 87 -5.79 -9.30 1.00
C ILE A 87 -6.56 -9.69 -0.27
N GLY A 88 -7.87 -9.90 -0.15
CA GLY A 88 -8.72 -10.29 -1.29
C GLY A 88 -8.80 -9.21 -2.36
N THR A 89 -8.99 -7.95 -1.97
CA THR A 89 -9.00 -6.82 -2.92
C THR A 89 -7.63 -6.57 -3.52
N HIS A 90 -6.55 -6.67 -2.73
CA HIS A 90 -5.19 -6.59 -3.24
C HIS A 90 -4.94 -7.64 -4.35
N TYR A 91 -5.30 -8.90 -4.09
CA TYR A 91 -5.19 -9.97 -5.06
C TYR A 91 -5.96 -9.67 -6.36
N LEU A 92 -7.20 -9.17 -6.24
CA LEU A 92 -8.04 -8.85 -7.41
C LEU A 92 -7.44 -7.69 -8.24
N ILE A 93 -6.94 -6.65 -7.58
CA ILE A 93 -6.29 -5.51 -8.25
C ILE A 93 -5.01 -5.98 -8.95
N ASP A 94 -4.20 -6.79 -8.28
CA ASP A 94 -2.96 -7.33 -8.84
C ASP A 94 -3.21 -8.23 -10.05
N ILE A 95 -4.21 -9.12 -9.99
CA ILE A 95 -4.60 -9.93 -11.17
C ILE A 95 -5.06 -9.03 -12.31
N TRP A 96 -5.99 -8.09 -12.06
CA TRP A 96 -6.45 -7.16 -13.06
C TRP A 96 -5.27 -6.45 -13.74
N LYS A 97 -4.29 -5.98 -12.97
CA LYS A 97 -3.08 -5.32 -13.47
C LYS A 97 -2.26 -6.19 -14.40
N THR A 98 -2.17 -7.51 -14.17
CA THR A 98 -1.38 -8.40 -15.05
C THR A 98 -1.91 -8.48 -16.48
N TYR A 99 -3.17 -8.14 -16.71
CA TYR A 99 -3.80 -8.09 -18.03
C TYR A 99 -3.70 -6.72 -18.70
N GLN A 100 -3.16 -5.71 -18.00
CA GLN A 100 -3.05 -4.36 -18.54
C GLN A 100 -1.64 -4.10 -19.12
N THR A 101 -1.58 -3.21 -20.10
CA THR A 101 -0.28 -2.68 -20.58
C THR A 101 0.34 -1.80 -19.51
N PHE A 102 1.67 -1.83 -19.38
CA PHE A 102 2.37 -1.01 -18.40
C PHE A 102 2.41 0.46 -18.87
N THR A 103 1.38 1.21 -18.54
CA THR A 103 1.22 2.63 -18.86
C THR A 103 0.84 3.42 -17.60
N LEU A 104 1.06 4.74 -17.64
CA LEU A 104 0.79 5.62 -16.50
C LEU A 104 -0.67 5.51 -15.99
N PRO A 105 -1.73 5.52 -16.82
CA PRO A 105 -3.11 5.40 -16.33
C PRO A 105 -3.37 4.10 -15.56
N TYR A 106 -2.89 2.96 -16.05
CA TYR A 106 -3.08 1.68 -15.39
C TYR A 106 -2.23 1.55 -14.12
N TYR A 107 -1.02 2.13 -14.12
CA TYR A 107 -0.20 2.23 -12.91
C TYR A 107 -0.91 3.07 -11.83
N LEU A 108 -1.44 4.25 -12.19
CA LEU A 108 -2.16 5.09 -11.24
C LEU A 108 -3.45 4.45 -10.74
N ALA A 109 -4.23 3.79 -11.61
CA ALA A 109 -5.45 3.10 -11.23
C ALA A 109 -5.17 1.98 -10.20
N ASP A 110 -4.11 1.21 -10.40
CA ASP A 110 -3.61 0.21 -9.49
C ASP A 110 -3.26 0.83 -8.10
N GLN A 111 -2.45 1.87 -8.07
CA GLN A 111 -2.06 2.53 -6.82
C GLN A 111 -3.24 3.17 -6.09
N ILE A 112 -4.12 3.85 -6.81
CA ILE A 112 -5.33 4.46 -6.23
C ILE A 112 -6.26 3.38 -5.67
N GLY A 113 -6.42 2.25 -6.37
CA GLY A 113 -7.22 1.12 -5.90
C GLY A 113 -6.74 0.61 -4.53
N HIS A 114 -5.44 0.38 -4.38
CA HIS A 114 -4.86 -0.05 -3.11
C HIS A 114 -5.04 0.99 -1.99
N ILE A 115 -4.79 2.28 -2.29
CA ILE A 115 -4.96 3.37 -1.31
C ILE A 115 -6.41 3.47 -0.84
N VAL A 116 -7.39 3.38 -1.74
CA VAL A 116 -8.82 3.43 -1.40
C VAL A 116 -9.20 2.27 -0.46
N VAL A 117 -8.69 1.07 -0.72
CA VAL A 117 -8.92 -0.09 0.15
C VAL A 117 -8.30 0.13 1.54
N LEU A 118 -7.09 0.66 1.63
CA LEU A 118 -6.45 0.94 2.92
C LEU A 118 -7.19 2.04 3.71
N ILE A 119 -7.70 3.07 3.04
CA ILE A 119 -8.56 4.10 3.67
C ILE A 119 -9.84 3.47 4.21
N LEU A 120 -10.52 2.64 3.40
CA LEU A 120 -11.73 1.93 3.82
C LEU A 120 -11.45 1.00 5.01
N ALA A 121 -10.38 0.22 4.95
CA ALA A 121 -9.98 -0.68 6.04
C ALA A 121 -9.70 0.10 7.33
N THR A 122 -9.00 1.23 7.24
CA THR A 122 -8.75 2.13 8.37
C THR A 122 -10.06 2.65 8.97
N TYR A 123 -10.96 3.14 8.13
CA TYR A 123 -12.27 3.62 8.57
C TYR A 123 -13.07 2.53 9.29
N LEU A 124 -13.13 1.34 8.72
CA LEU A 124 -13.81 0.19 9.32
C LEU A 124 -13.19 -0.22 10.65
N LEU A 125 -11.85 -0.26 10.71
CA LEU A 125 -11.12 -0.64 11.92
C LEU A 125 -11.38 0.31 13.09
N ILE A 126 -11.42 1.61 12.83
CA ILE A 126 -11.69 2.62 13.86
C ILE A 126 -13.13 2.54 14.36
N ASN A 127 -14.09 2.41 13.44
CA ASN A 127 -15.51 2.33 13.81
C ASN A 127 -15.89 1.00 14.47
N SER A 128 -15.05 -0.02 14.41
CA SER A 128 -15.28 -1.29 15.11
C SER A 128 -15.02 -1.22 16.60
N HIS A 129 -14.39 -0.16 17.09
CA HIS A 129 -13.92 -0.03 18.48
C HIS A 129 -13.04 -1.20 18.95
N ALA A 130 -12.41 -1.90 18.01
CA ALA A 130 -11.58 -3.08 18.29
C ALA A 130 -10.17 -2.73 18.82
N LEU A 131 -9.71 -1.49 18.65
CA LEU A 131 -8.41 -1.07 19.10
C LEU A 131 -8.41 -0.77 20.61
N PRO A 132 -7.48 -1.36 21.37
CA PRO A 132 -7.29 -1.02 22.80
C PRO A 132 -6.86 0.44 22.99
N ASP A 133 -7.29 1.06 24.09
CA ASP A 133 -6.86 2.43 24.43
C ASP A 133 -5.36 2.55 24.60
N SER A 134 -4.70 1.50 25.10
CA SER A 134 -3.24 1.43 25.20
C SER A 134 -2.56 1.51 23.84
N THR A 135 -3.13 0.90 22.80
CA THR A 135 -2.63 1.01 21.43
C THR A 135 -2.74 2.44 20.92
N TYR A 136 -3.86 3.12 21.17
CA TYR A 136 -4.01 4.52 20.79
C TYR A 136 -3.01 5.42 21.49
N THR A 137 -2.78 5.24 22.80
CA THR A 137 -1.82 6.02 23.56
C THR A 137 -0.41 5.82 22.98
N PHE A 138 -0.01 4.59 22.76
CA PHE A 138 1.28 4.26 22.13
C PHE A 138 1.44 4.92 20.75
N LEU A 139 0.42 4.86 19.91
CA LEU A 139 0.45 5.45 18.56
C LEU A 139 0.65 6.97 18.62
N LEU A 140 -0.03 7.65 19.53
CA LEU A 140 0.09 9.10 19.69
C LEU A 140 1.47 9.51 20.24
N GLU A 141 2.02 8.75 21.17
CA GLU A 141 3.38 9.00 21.70
C GLU A 141 4.45 8.82 20.63
N HIS A 142 4.26 7.87 19.68
CA HIS A 142 5.23 7.53 18.66
C HIS A 142 4.88 8.07 17.26
N GLN A 143 3.90 8.97 17.17
CA GLN A 143 3.39 9.48 15.89
C GLN A 143 4.49 10.05 14.96
N ALA A 144 5.44 10.79 15.50
CA ALA A 144 6.52 11.37 14.72
C ALA A 144 7.38 10.29 14.02
N ILE A 145 7.73 9.22 14.74
CA ILE A 145 8.49 8.09 14.17
C ILE A 145 7.68 7.41 13.05
N ILE A 146 6.38 7.20 13.26
CA ILE A 146 5.51 6.55 12.25
C ILE A 146 5.41 7.41 11.00
N ILE A 147 5.20 8.73 11.14
CA ILE A 147 5.11 9.67 10.02
C ILE A 147 6.43 9.69 9.23
N TRP A 148 7.57 9.83 9.92
CA TRP A 148 8.87 9.84 9.26
C TRP A 148 9.19 8.50 8.60
N SER A 149 8.82 7.38 9.21
CA SER A 149 8.99 6.04 8.62
C SER A 149 8.16 5.89 7.35
N ALA A 150 6.89 6.33 7.37
CA ALA A 150 6.02 6.31 6.20
C ALA A 150 6.57 7.18 5.07
N ALA A 151 7.03 8.39 5.40
CA ALA A 151 7.65 9.29 4.42
C ALA A 151 8.91 8.67 3.80
N LEU A 152 9.79 8.09 4.61
CA LEU A 152 11.02 7.44 4.15
C LEU A 152 10.71 6.24 3.23
N VAL A 153 9.82 5.36 3.66
CA VAL A 153 9.41 4.18 2.89
C VAL A 153 8.80 4.61 1.55
N PHE A 154 7.94 5.64 1.54
CA PHE A 154 7.31 6.14 0.32
C PHE A 154 8.30 6.82 -0.63
N LEU A 155 9.17 7.70 -0.11
CA LEU A 155 10.08 8.49 -0.93
C LEU A 155 11.21 7.66 -1.55
N ALA A 156 11.69 6.62 -0.84
CA ALA A 156 12.84 5.85 -1.28
C ALA A 156 12.55 4.97 -2.51
N ASN A 157 11.40 4.29 -2.60
CA ASN A 157 11.08 3.37 -3.69
C ASN A 157 9.77 3.71 -4.42
N PRO A 158 8.60 3.78 -3.78
CA PRO A 158 7.34 4.08 -4.46
C PRO A 158 7.39 5.34 -5.29
N MET A 159 7.94 6.44 -4.73
CA MET A 159 8.06 7.71 -5.44
C MET A 159 9.03 7.63 -6.62
N ALA A 160 10.17 6.95 -6.45
CA ALA A 160 11.14 6.76 -7.53
C ALA A 160 10.53 6.00 -8.73
N ILE A 161 9.77 4.94 -8.46
CA ILE A 161 9.06 4.19 -9.51
C ILE A 161 7.97 5.04 -10.15
N THR A 162 7.20 5.80 -9.36
CA THR A 162 6.18 6.71 -9.87
C THR A 162 6.78 7.74 -10.83
N ILE A 163 7.90 8.38 -10.46
CA ILE A 163 8.60 9.34 -11.32
C ILE A 163 9.10 8.64 -12.59
N MET A 164 9.66 7.44 -12.48
CA MET A 164 10.10 6.66 -13.64
C MET A 164 8.94 6.41 -14.61
N VAL A 165 7.77 6.01 -14.13
CA VAL A 165 6.59 5.74 -14.97
C VAL A 165 6.06 7.03 -15.62
N ILE A 166 6.05 8.14 -14.91
CA ILE A 166 5.66 9.46 -15.46
C ILE A 166 6.61 9.88 -16.60
N LEU A 167 7.90 9.61 -16.46
CA LEU A 167 8.92 10.02 -17.45
C LEU A 167 9.07 9.05 -18.63
N MET A 168 8.47 7.84 -18.57
CA MET A 168 8.57 6.84 -19.65
C MET A 168 8.23 7.41 -21.04
N PRO A 169 7.10 8.11 -21.27
CA PRO A 169 6.76 8.62 -22.60
C PRO A 169 7.76 9.64 -23.14
N LEU A 170 8.38 10.43 -22.26
CA LEU A 170 9.40 11.39 -22.64
C LEU A 170 10.70 10.68 -23.05
N ARG A 171 11.09 9.67 -22.30
CA ARG A 171 12.28 8.84 -22.58
C ARG A 171 12.17 8.10 -23.92
N GLU A 172 11.01 7.57 -24.23
CA GLU A 172 10.75 6.91 -25.52
C GLU A 172 10.87 7.88 -26.70
N LYS A 173 10.30 9.09 -26.57
CA LYS A 173 10.42 10.14 -27.60
C LYS A 173 11.87 10.58 -27.81
N MET A 174 12.66 10.71 -26.77
CA MET A 174 14.09 11.04 -26.87
C MET A 174 14.86 9.93 -27.59
N HIS A 175 14.63 8.68 -27.25
CA HIS A 175 15.30 7.54 -27.88
C HIS A 175 14.97 7.41 -29.39
N GLN A 176 13.70 7.65 -29.77
CA GLN A 176 13.30 7.66 -31.18
C GLN A 176 14.00 8.77 -31.96
N LYS A 177 14.17 9.96 -31.36
CA LYS A 177 14.87 11.08 -31.97
C LYS A 177 16.37 10.78 -32.20
N ASP A 178 17.03 10.20 -31.19
CA ASP A 178 18.45 9.85 -31.30
C ASP A 178 18.70 8.80 -32.39
N THR A 179 17.82 7.79 -32.49
CA THR A 179 17.92 6.77 -33.55
C THR A 179 17.66 7.35 -34.94
N SER A 180 16.78 8.33 -35.09
CA SER A 180 16.52 9.00 -36.37
C SER A 180 17.70 9.85 -36.85
N ILE A 181 18.45 10.48 -35.94
CA ILE A 181 19.64 11.26 -36.25
C ILE A 181 20.83 10.34 -36.61
N ALA A 182 20.94 9.15 -35.99
CA ALA A 182 22.04 8.21 -36.27
C ALA A 182 21.91 7.48 -37.63
N VAL A 183 20.74 7.51 -38.27
CA VAL A 183 20.45 6.86 -39.57
C VAL A 183 20.45 7.87 -40.73
N SER A 184 20.51 9.16 -40.47
CA SER A 184 20.62 10.25 -41.46
C SER A 184 22.08 10.63 -41.72
#